data_476b41195538c023c9ba90c647a6b430
#
_entry.id   476b41195538c023c9ba90c647a6b430
#
_cell.length_a   1.000
_cell.length_b   1.000
_cell.length_c   1.000
_cell.angle_alpha   90.00
_cell.angle_beta   90.00
_cell.angle_gamma   90.00
#
_symmetry.space_group_name_H-M   'P 1'
#
loop_
_entity.id
_entity.type
_entity.pdbx_description
1 polymer ?
#
loop_
_entity_poly.entity_id
_entity_poly.type
_entity_poly.pdbx_seq_one_letter_code
_entity_poly.pdbx_strand_id
1 'polypeptide(L)'
;TTKYEHVIPQLVAVQEDPAIEGLLVLLNTVGGDVEAGLALAELIASISKPSAAVVLGGGHSIGIPLAVSAQRSFIVPTATMTVHPVRHSGMILGVPQTMRWFEQMQERITGFVASHSGISEKRYTELMMRTGELVMDVGTVLDGRKAVREKLIDELGGLSDALAWLYREIEGK
;
A
#
# COMPACT_ATOMS: atom_id res chain seq x y z
N THR A 1 13.78 7.69 -9.47
CA THR A 1 13.12 6.44 -9.01
C THR A 1 13.64 6.07 -7.64
N THR A 2 12.75 5.89 -6.66
CA THR A 2 13.12 5.41 -5.33
C THR A 2 13.54 3.95 -5.42
N LYS A 3 14.70 3.62 -4.85
CA LYS A 3 15.21 2.26 -4.80
C LYS A 3 14.99 1.69 -3.40
N TYR A 4 14.41 0.50 -3.32
CA TYR A 4 14.06 -0.12 -2.04
C TYR A 4 15.29 -0.39 -1.16
N GLU A 5 16.45 -0.68 -1.77
CA GLU A 5 17.71 -0.86 -1.05
C GLU A 5 18.21 0.40 -0.32
N HIS A 6 17.70 1.59 -0.70
CA HIS A 6 17.98 2.84 0.02
C HIS A 6 16.99 3.08 1.16
N VAL A 7 15.78 2.49 1.10
CA VAL A 7 14.72 2.66 2.11
C VAL A 7 14.87 1.66 3.24
N ILE A 8 15.25 0.43 2.94
CA ILE A 8 15.41 -0.64 3.94
C ILE A 8 16.29 -0.23 5.13
N PRO A 9 17.51 0.31 4.94
CA PRO A 9 18.34 0.73 6.07
C PRO A 9 17.70 1.83 6.92
N GLN A 10 16.90 2.71 6.32
CA GLN A 10 16.19 3.77 7.05
C GLN A 10 15.09 3.18 7.92
N LEU A 11 14.33 2.20 7.43
CA LEU A 11 13.28 1.53 8.21
C LEU A 11 13.89 0.72 9.36
N VAL A 12 15.03 0.07 9.14
CA VAL A 12 15.78 -0.61 10.20
C VAL A 12 16.26 0.41 11.25
N ALA A 13 16.79 1.56 10.83
CA ALA A 13 17.19 2.61 11.75
C ALA A 13 16.00 3.15 12.57
N VAL A 14 14.83 3.31 11.95
CA VAL A 14 13.59 3.67 12.68
C VAL A 14 13.29 2.66 13.78
N GLN A 15 13.39 1.36 13.48
CA GLN A 15 13.12 0.31 14.47
C GLN A 15 14.14 0.33 15.62
N GLU A 16 15.42 0.44 15.31
CA GLU A 16 16.52 0.23 16.26
C GLU A 16 16.92 1.48 17.07
N ASP A 17 16.76 2.69 16.51
CA ASP A 17 17.18 3.92 17.20
C ASP A 17 16.16 4.33 18.29
N PRO A 18 16.54 4.31 19.57
CA PRO A 18 15.63 4.68 20.66
C PRO A 18 15.21 6.16 20.64
N ALA A 19 15.93 7.03 19.92
CA ALA A 19 15.54 8.44 19.76
C ALA A 19 14.42 8.66 18.76
N ILE A 20 14.11 7.65 17.91
CA ILE A 20 12.99 7.70 16.96
C ILE A 20 11.78 7.05 17.62
N GLU A 21 10.71 7.80 17.83
CA GLU A 21 9.53 7.36 18.57
C GLU A 21 8.39 6.88 17.65
N GLY A 22 8.43 7.18 16.35
CA GLY A 22 7.41 6.76 15.38
C GLY A 22 7.85 6.91 13.94
N LEU A 23 7.02 6.42 13.02
CA LEU A 23 7.25 6.44 11.57
C LEU A 23 6.10 7.15 10.86
N LEU A 24 6.43 8.12 10.03
CA LEU A 24 5.49 8.69 9.06
C LEU A 24 5.92 8.36 7.63
N VAL A 25 5.09 7.64 6.90
CA VAL A 25 5.30 7.28 5.50
C VAL A 25 4.49 8.22 4.61
N LEU A 26 5.15 9.01 3.77
CA LEU A 26 4.51 9.88 2.79
C LEU A 26 4.57 9.22 1.41
N LEU A 27 3.40 8.95 0.82
CA LEU A 27 3.28 8.22 -0.42
C LEU A 27 2.81 9.10 -1.59
N ASN A 28 3.60 9.03 -2.67
CA ASN A 28 3.23 9.49 -4.00
C ASN A 28 3.94 8.58 -5.02
N THR A 29 3.27 7.51 -5.44
CA THR A 29 3.87 6.47 -6.28
C THR A 29 2.90 5.96 -7.35
N VAL A 30 3.45 5.64 -8.52
CA VAL A 30 2.73 4.95 -9.59
C VAL A 30 2.78 3.42 -9.46
N GLY A 31 3.47 2.92 -8.44
CA GLY A 31 3.76 1.49 -8.27
C GLY A 31 5.16 1.12 -8.75
N GLY A 32 5.37 -0.15 -9.04
CA GLY A 32 6.67 -0.64 -9.48
C GLY A 32 6.81 -2.15 -9.31
N ASP A 33 8.01 -2.60 -8.94
CA ASP A 33 8.31 -4.00 -8.69
C ASP A 33 7.53 -4.55 -7.49
N VAL A 34 6.85 -5.69 -7.68
CA VAL A 34 5.98 -6.30 -6.68
C VAL A 34 6.77 -6.82 -5.49
N GLU A 35 7.90 -7.50 -5.73
CA GLU A 35 8.69 -8.07 -4.64
C GLU A 35 9.33 -6.98 -3.77
N ALA A 36 9.85 -5.92 -4.41
CA ALA A 36 10.37 -4.77 -3.69
C ALA A 36 9.29 -4.06 -2.86
N GLY A 37 8.09 -3.88 -3.44
CA GLY A 37 6.98 -3.23 -2.74
C GLY A 37 6.44 -4.04 -1.58
N LEU A 38 6.26 -5.36 -1.74
CA LEU A 38 5.86 -6.24 -0.64
C LEU A 38 6.92 -6.31 0.47
N ALA A 39 8.21 -6.36 0.11
CA ALA A 39 9.28 -6.36 1.10
C ALA A 39 9.26 -5.09 1.97
N LEU A 40 9.05 -3.93 1.37
CA LEU A 40 8.90 -2.67 2.11
C LEU A 40 7.61 -2.64 2.96
N ALA A 41 6.50 -3.14 2.41
CA ALA A 41 5.22 -3.19 3.13
C ALA A 41 5.30 -4.09 4.37
N GLU A 42 5.90 -5.28 4.25
CA GLU A 42 6.14 -6.18 5.38
C GLU A 42 7.08 -5.55 6.42
N LEU A 43 8.12 -4.85 5.96
CA LEU A 43 9.03 -4.15 6.87
C LEU A 43 8.31 -3.07 7.67
N ILE A 44 7.51 -2.23 7.02
CA ILE A 44 6.72 -1.18 7.68
C ILE A 44 5.72 -1.81 8.67
N ALA A 45 5.00 -2.85 8.26
CA ALA A 45 4.03 -3.54 9.10
C ALA A 45 4.67 -4.21 10.33
N SER A 46 5.95 -4.59 10.24
CA SER A 46 6.70 -5.20 11.34
C SER A 46 7.29 -4.22 12.35
N ILE A 47 7.27 -2.91 12.05
CA ILE A 47 7.79 -1.89 12.99
C ILE A 47 6.93 -1.84 14.24
N SER A 48 7.56 -1.95 15.40
CA SER A 48 6.89 -1.96 16.70
C SER A 48 6.50 -0.56 17.22
N LYS A 49 7.06 0.48 16.62
CA LYS A 49 6.77 1.89 16.95
C LYS A 49 5.51 2.37 16.26
N PRO A 50 4.80 3.38 16.79
CA PRO A 50 3.67 3.99 16.10
C PRO A 50 4.00 4.36 14.67
N SER A 51 3.14 4.00 13.73
CA SER A 51 3.36 4.26 12.31
C SER A 51 2.09 4.75 11.62
N ALA A 52 2.23 5.77 10.79
CA ALA A 52 1.16 6.29 9.96
C ALA A 52 1.62 6.42 8.51
N ALA A 53 0.71 6.21 7.57
CA ALA A 53 0.94 6.46 6.14
C ALA A 53 -0.04 7.49 5.61
N VAL A 54 0.43 8.36 4.70
CA VAL A 54 -0.40 9.37 4.03
C VAL A 54 -0.21 9.28 2.52
N VAL A 55 -1.28 9.03 1.79
CA VAL A 55 -1.30 9.09 0.33
C VAL A 55 -1.57 10.52 -0.11
N LEU A 56 -0.57 11.19 -0.69
CA LEU A 56 -0.60 12.61 -1.07
C LEU A 56 -0.99 12.84 -2.53
N GLY A 57 -0.65 11.92 -3.43
CA GLY A 57 -0.94 12.01 -4.86
C GLY A 57 -1.38 10.66 -5.40
N GLY A 58 -0.44 9.83 -5.86
CA GLY A 58 -0.70 8.47 -6.29
C GLY A 58 -0.37 7.44 -5.21
N GLY A 59 -1.26 6.47 -5.03
CA GLY A 59 -1.00 5.24 -4.27
C GLY A 59 -1.36 4.04 -5.13
N HIS A 60 -0.75 3.95 -6.34
CA HIS A 60 -1.20 3.03 -7.37
C HIS A 60 -0.50 1.67 -7.28
N SER A 61 -1.22 0.60 -7.68
CA SER A 61 -0.63 -0.74 -7.84
C SER A 61 0.01 -1.24 -6.54
N ILE A 62 1.29 -1.60 -6.56
CA ILE A 62 2.04 -2.03 -5.36
C ILE A 62 2.22 -0.91 -4.30
N GLY A 63 1.86 0.33 -4.63
CA GLY A 63 1.72 1.40 -3.66
C GLY A 63 0.58 1.20 -2.65
N ILE A 64 -0.41 0.36 -2.99
CA ILE A 64 -1.54 0.04 -2.10
C ILE A 64 -1.08 -0.74 -0.85
N PRO A 65 -0.36 -1.86 -0.96
CA PRO A 65 0.24 -2.51 0.21
C PRO A 65 1.06 -1.56 1.08
N LEU A 66 1.86 -0.67 0.47
CA LEU A 66 2.63 0.33 1.23
C LEU A 66 1.73 1.31 2.01
N ALA A 67 0.60 1.71 1.42
CA ALA A 67 -0.33 2.63 2.07
C ALA A 67 -1.02 2.01 3.30
N VAL A 68 -1.31 0.71 3.25
CA VAL A 68 -2.03 0.00 4.33
C VAL A 68 -1.09 -0.69 5.33
N SER A 69 0.21 -0.68 5.11
CA SER A 69 1.19 -1.35 5.97
C SER A 69 1.44 -0.67 7.31
N ALA A 70 1.19 0.64 7.42
CA ALA A 70 1.29 1.37 8.68
C ALA A 70 0.07 1.09 9.58
N GLN A 71 0.21 1.30 10.89
CA GLN A 71 -0.86 1.11 11.86
C GLN A 71 -2.08 2.02 11.62
N ARG A 72 -1.88 3.17 10.97
CA ARG A 72 -2.95 4.08 10.55
C ARG A 72 -2.68 4.63 9.16
N SER A 73 -3.69 4.62 8.31
CA SER A 73 -3.59 5.10 6.93
C SER A 73 -4.49 6.30 6.68
N PHE A 74 -3.94 7.29 5.97
CA PHE A 74 -4.63 8.52 5.57
C PHE A 74 -4.49 8.74 4.07
N ILE A 75 -5.47 9.41 3.49
CA ILE A 75 -5.44 9.82 2.09
C ILE A 75 -6.04 11.22 1.95
N VAL A 76 -5.38 12.09 1.18
CA VAL A 76 -5.96 13.40 0.88
C VAL A 76 -7.07 13.28 -0.18
N PRO A 77 -8.07 14.21 -0.20
CA PRO A 77 -9.23 14.09 -1.09
C PRO A 77 -8.90 13.99 -2.58
N THR A 78 -7.81 14.64 -3.02
CA THR A 78 -7.39 14.68 -4.43
C THR A 78 -6.48 13.54 -4.85
N ALA A 79 -5.98 12.75 -3.89
CA ALA A 79 -5.17 11.58 -4.19
C ALA A 79 -6.01 10.46 -4.83
N THR A 80 -5.34 9.60 -5.59
CA THR A 80 -5.97 8.47 -6.26
C THR A 80 -5.20 7.18 -6.02
N MET A 81 -5.94 6.07 -6.00
CA MET A 81 -5.38 4.72 -5.89
C MET A 81 -5.93 3.88 -7.04
N THR A 82 -5.05 3.21 -7.78
CA THR A 82 -5.45 2.29 -8.86
C THR A 82 -5.26 0.86 -8.42
N VAL A 83 -6.36 0.15 -8.27
CA VAL A 83 -6.42 -1.29 -7.98
C VAL A 83 -6.51 -2.03 -9.30
N HIS A 84 -5.53 -2.87 -9.61
CA HIS A 84 -5.50 -3.66 -10.85
C HIS A 84 -4.73 -4.98 -10.63
N PRO A 85 -4.94 -6.01 -11.49
CA PRO A 85 -4.19 -7.26 -11.43
C PRO A 85 -2.69 -7.05 -11.68
N VAL A 86 -1.89 -8.01 -11.23
CA VAL A 86 -0.47 -8.05 -11.60
C VAL A 86 -0.33 -8.07 -13.11
N ARG A 87 0.57 -7.26 -13.64
CA ARG A 87 0.86 -7.14 -15.08
C ARG A 87 2.25 -7.64 -15.39
N HIS A 88 2.38 -8.24 -16.54
CA HIS A 88 3.67 -8.63 -17.10
C HIS A 88 3.78 -8.18 -18.55
N SER A 89 4.95 -7.71 -18.95
CA SER A 89 5.28 -7.46 -20.34
C SER A 89 6.58 -8.21 -20.69
N GLY A 90 6.54 -8.98 -21.78
CA GLY A 90 7.72 -9.74 -22.23
C GLY A 90 7.37 -11.15 -22.70
N MET A 91 8.42 -11.92 -23.05
CA MET A 91 8.27 -13.30 -23.48
C MET A 91 7.98 -14.20 -22.27
N ILE A 92 6.99 -15.08 -22.41
CA ILE A 92 6.64 -16.08 -21.39
C ILE A 92 7.12 -17.45 -21.87
N LEU A 93 7.99 -18.08 -21.07
CA LEU A 93 8.40 -19.47 -21.22
C LEU A 93 7.79 -20.30 -20.09
N GLY A 94 7.25 -21.48 -20.41
CA GLY A 94 6.61 -22.32 -19.41
C GLY A 94 5.28 -21.76 -18.91
N VAL A 95 4.30 -21.63 -19.82
CA VAL A 95 3.01 -20.96 -19.57
C VAL A 95 2.29 -21.44 -18.29
N PRO A 96 2.13 -22.77 -18.00
CA PRO A 96 1.42 -23.19 -16.79
C PRO A 96 2.13 -22.78 -15.49
N GLN A 97 3.45 -22.81 -15.47
CA GLN A 97 4.25 -22.40 -14.31
C GLN A 97 4.16 -20.89 -14.08
N THR A 98 4.23 -20.13 -15.15
CA THR A 98 4.13 -18.67 -15.12
C THR A 98 2.74 -18.24 -14.64
N MET A 99 1.67 -18.87 -15.10
CA MET A 99 0.31 -18.56 -14.62
C MET A 99 0.18 -18.81 -13.12
N ARG A 100 0.62 -19.97 -12.62
CA ARG A 100 0.61 -20.27 -11.18
C ARG A 100 1.41 -19.25 -10.36
N TRP A 101 2.55 -18.81 -10.87
CA TRP A 101 3.37 -17.80 -10.23
C TRP A 101 2.64 -16.45 -10.13
N PHE A 102 1.96 -16.02 -11.19
CA PHE A 102 1.16 -14.79 -11.15
C PHE A 102 -0.03 -14.91 -10.21
N GLU A 103 -0.71 -16.05 -10.17
CA GLU A 103 -1.80 -16.32 -9.22
C GLU A 103 -1.31 -16.20 -7.78
N GLN A 104 -0.20 -16.85 -7.44
CA GLN A 104 0.40 -16.78 -6.11
C GLN A 104 0.84 -15.34 -5.74
N MET A 105 1.41 -14.61 -6.68
CA MET A 105 1.78 -13.20 -6.46
C MET A 105 0.55 -12.34 -6.20
N GLN A 106 -0.53 -12.56 -6.96
CA GLN A 106 -1.79 -11.86 -6.77
C GLN A 106 -2.43 -12.18 -5.42
N GLU A 107 -2.44 -13.45 -5.00
CA GLU A 107 -2.93 -13.89 -3.70
C GLU A 107 -2.15 -13.24 -2.55
N ARG A 108 -0.83 -13.16 -2.63
CA ARG A 108 0.02 -12.48 -1.64
C ARG A 108 -0.37 -11.01 -1.47
N ILE A 109 -0.56 -10.29 -2.58
CA ILE A 109 -0.97 -8.87 -2.54
C ILE A 109 -2.36 -8.75 -1.91
N THR A 110 -3.32 -9.54 -2.36
CA THR A 110 -4.71 -9.49 -1.89
C THR A 110 -4.82 -9.83 -0.40
N GLY A 111 -4.14 -10.88 0.02
CA GLY A 111 -4.08 -11.29 1.43
C GLY A 111 -3.42 -10.25 2.33
N PHE A 112 -2.31 -9.65 1.87
CA PHE A 112 -1.65 -8.58 2.62
C PHE A 112 -2.57 -7.36 2.79
N VAL A 113 -3.20 -6.89 1.71
CA VAL A 113 -4.10 -5.73 1.75
C VAL A 113 -5.29 -6.00 2.67
N ALA A 114 -5.93 -7.16 2.56
CA ALA A 114 -7.08 -7.49 3.39
C ALA A 114 -6.72 -7.66 4.88
N SER A 115 -5.52 -8.14 5.20
CA SER A 115 -5.07 -8.29 6.59
C SER A 115 -4.64 -6.97 7.25
N HIS A 116 -4.33 -5.93 6.45
CA HIS A 116 -3.84 -4.63 6.94
C HIS A 116 -4.82 -3.48 6.67
N SER A 117 -6.07 -3.77 6.28
CA SER A 117 -7.11 -2.77 6.04
C SER A 117 -8.50 -3.32 6.40
N GLY A 118 -9.52 -2.51 6.28
CA GLY A 118 -10.91 -2.95 6.53
C GLY A 118 -11.61 -3.55 5.30
N ILE A 119 -10.95 -3.59 4.13
CA ILE A 119 -11.52 -4.17 2.91
C ILE A 119 -11.42 -5.70 2.95
N SER A 120 -12.47 -6.41 2.51
CA SER A 120 -12.38 -7.87 2.38
C SER A 120 -11.62 -8.27 1.11
N GLU A 121 -10.97 -9.45 1.12
CA GLU A 121 -10.31 -10.01 -0.07
C GLU A 121 -11.26 -10.07 -1.28
N LYS A 122 -12.49 -10.51 -1.04
CA LYS A 122 -13.53 -10.58 -2.07
C LYS A 122 -13.76 -9.21 -2.70
N ARG A 123 -13.95 -8.17 -1.86
CA ARG A 123 -14.22 -6.81 -2.36
C ARG A 123 -13.01 -6.23 -3.09
N TYR A 124 -11.81 -6.45 -2.57
CA TYR A 124 -10.58 -6.02 -3.23
C TYR A 124 -10.43 -6.68 -4.60
N THR A 125 -10.69 -7.99 -4.70
CA THR A 125 -10.67 -8.73 -5.98
C THR A 125 -11.74 -8.22 -6.95
N GLU A 126 -12.96 -7.90 -6.49
CA GLU A 126 -14.00 -7.30 -7.33
C GLU A 126 -13.55 -5.95 -7.94
N LEU A 127 -12.92 -5.08 -7.14
CA LEU A 127 -12.38 -3.82 -7.62
C LEU A 127 -11.24 -4.03 -8.63
N MET A 128 -10.37 -4.99 -8.34
CA MET A 128 -9.23 -5.34 -9.19
C MET A 128 -9.63 -5.88 -10.55
N MET A 129 -10.71 -6.65 -10.61
CA MET A 129 -11.18 -7.32 -11.83
C MET A 129 -12.27 -6.55 -12.58
N ARG A 130 -12.60 -5.33 -12.15
CA ARG A 130 -13.63 -4.51 -12.79
C ARG A 130 -13.19 -4.06 -14.18
N THR A 131 -14.10 -4.17 -15.14
CA THR A 131 -13.91 -3.71 -16.51
C THR A 131 -14.62 -2.38 -16.78
N GLY A 132 -14.13 -1.59 -17.72
CA GLY A 132 -14.77 -0.37 -18.19
C GLY A 132 -14.41 0.92 -17.45
N GLU A 133 -13.62 0.88 -16.39
CA GLU A 133 -13.11 2.09 -15.70
C GLU A 133 -11.72 2.50 -16.22
N LEU A 134 -10.85 1.55 -16.51
CA LEU A 134 -9.54 1.82 -17.11
C LEU A 134 -9.60 1.67 -18.63
N VAL A 135 -9.02 2.63 -19.34
CA VAL A 135 -8.94 2.58 -20.80
C VAL A 135 -8.04 1.42 -21.22
N MET A 136 -8.58 0.46 -21.96
CA MET A 136 -7.90 -0.75 -22.46
C MET A 136 -7.32 -1.66 -21.38
N ASP A 137 -7.86 -1.63 -20.15
CA ASP A 137 -7.36 -2.46 -19.04
C ASP A 137 -8.45 -2.82 -18.02
N VAL A 138 -8.09 -3.68 -17.08
CA VAL A 138 -8.92 -4.14 -15.98
C VAL A 138 -8.47 -3.47 -14.69
N GLY A 139 -9.42 -3.02 -13.86
CA GLY A 139 -9.15 -2.40 -12.57
C GLY A 139 -10.08 -1.24 -12.25
N THR A 140 -9.83 -0.63 -11.11
CA THR A 140 -10.63 0.48 -10.56
C THR A 140 -9.73 1.62 -10.10
N VAL A 141 -10.12 2.86 -10.39
CA VAL A 141 -9.52 4.06 -9.81
C VAL A 141 -10.40 4.57 -8.68
N LEU A 142 -9.81 4.63 -7.49
CA LEU A 142 -10.44 5.18 -6.29
C LEU A 142 -9.85 6.57 -6.00
N ASP A 143 -10.68 7.60 -5.91
CA ASP A 143 -10.31 8.85 -5.24
C ASP A 143 -10.25 8.65 -3.71
N GLY A 144 -9.71 9.63 -2.98
CA GLY A 144 -9.55 9.52 -1.54
C GLY A 144 -10.84 9.18 -0.80
N ARG A 145 -11.98 9.77 -1.21
CA ARG A 145 -13.29 9.47 -0.57
C ARG A 145 -13.76 8.05 -0.86
N LYS A 146 -13.53 7.55 -2.06
CA LYS A 146 -13.86 6.16 -2.42
C LYS A 146 -12.97 5.17 -1.69
N ALA A 147 -11.66 5.44 -1.60
CA ALA A 147 -10.73 4.58 -0.88
C ALA A 147 -11.15 4.38 0.59
N VAL A 148 -11.59 5.44 1.27
CA VAL A 148 -12.09 5.36 2.65
C VAL A 148 -13.45 4.63 2.71
N ARG A 149 -14.38 4.90 1.78
CA ARG A 149 -15.68 4.18 1.73
C ARG A 149 -15.53 2.68 1.50
N GLU A 150 -14.56 2.28 0.68
CA GLU A 150 -14.22 0.87 0.44
C GLU A 150 -13.45 0.25 1.62
N LYS A 151 -13.13 1.02 2.66
CA LYS A 151 -12.34 0.61 3.82
C LYS A 151 -10.92 0.16 3.45
N LEU A 152 -10.42 0.63 2.32
CA LEU A 152 -9.05 0.40 1.90
C LEU A 152 -8.08 1.30 2.67
N ILE A 153 -8.48 2.55 2.94
CA ILE A 153 -7.76 3.51 3.76
C ILE A 153 -8.66 3.91 4.94
N ASP A 154 -8.06 4.13 6.10
CA ASP A 154 -8.81 4.39 7.34
C ASP A 154 -9.51 5.75 7.33
N GLU A 155 -8.81 6.82 6.96
CA GLU A 155 -9.34 8.18 7.08
C GLU A 155 -8.97 9.09 5.90
N LEU A 156 -9.87 10.04 5.61
CA LEU A 156 -9.52 11.23 4.84
C LEU A 156 -8.72 12.16 5.74
N GLY A 157 -7.52 12.49 5.34
CA GLY A 157 -6.65 13.37 6.10
C GLY A 157 -5.33 13.62 5.40
N GLY A 158 -4.62 14.64 5.86
CA GLY A 158 -3.31 15.00 5.37
C GLY A 158 -2.22 14.85 6.43
N LEU A 159 -1.13 15.62 6.24
CA LEU A 159 0.03 15.57 7.12
C LEU A 159 -0.33 15.88 8.59
N SER A 160 -1.13 16.92 8.82
CA SER A 160 -1.49 17.36 10.18
C SER A 160 -2.31 16.30 10.93
N ASP A 161 -3.22 15.61 10.23
CA ASP A 161 -4.06 14.56 10.81
C ASP A 161 -3.21 13.35 11.21
N ALA A 162 -2.30 12.94 10.32
CA ALA A 162 -1.38 11.84 10.58
C ALA A 162 -0.42 12.13 11.73
N LEU A 163 0.14 13.36 11.78
CA LEU A 163 1.01 13.78 12.88
C LEU A 163 0.25 13.83 14.20
N ALA A 164 -0.98 14.39 14.21
CA ALA A 164 -1.80 14.43 15.41
C ALA A 164 -2.13 13.02 15.93
N TRP A 165 -2.36 12.05 15.03
CA TRP A 165 -2.55 10.66 15.42
C TRP A 165 -1.25 10.08 16.00
N LEU A 166 -0.12 10.24 15.31
CA LEU A 166 1.19 9.74 15.76
C LEU A 166 1.57 10.26 17.14
N TYR A 167 1.42 11.57 17.41
CA TYR A 167 1.74 12.14 18.70
C TYR A 167 0.89 11.54 19.82
N ARG A 168 -0.42 11.34 19.58
CA ARG A 168 -1.28 10.65 20.58
C ARG A 168 -0.81 9.24 20.90
N GLU A 169 -0.41 8.47 19.88
CA GLU A 169 0.06 7.10 20.07
C GLU A 169 1.44 7.05 20.77
N ILE A 170 2.29 8.03 20.54
CA ILE A 170 3.59 8.16 21.21
C ILE A 170 3.40 8.55 22.68
N GLU A 171 2.55 9.55 22.94
CA GLU A 171 2.28 10.04 24.31
C GLU A 171 1.48 9.04 25.16
N GLY A 172 0.71 8.16 24.54
CA GLY A 172 -0.10 7.14 25.21
C GLY A 172 0.66 5.89 25.64
N LYS A 173 1.96 5.82 25.34
CA LYS A 173 2.87 4.75 25.79
C LYS A 173 3.53 5.14 27.08
#